data_671ae927995160673140fdb56fd2a484
#
_entry.id   671ae927995160673140fdb56fd2a484
#
_cell.length_a   1.000
_cell.length_b   1.000
_cell.length_c   1.000
_cell.angle_alpha   90.00
_cell.angle_beta   90.00
_cell.angle_gamma   90.00
#
_symmetry.space_group_name_H-M   'P 1'
#
loop_
_entity.id
_entity.type
_entity.pdbx_description
1 polymer ?
#
loop_
_entity_poly.entity_id
_entity_poly.type
_entity_poly.pdbx_seq_one_letter_code
_entity_poly.pdbx_strand_id
1 'polypeptide(L)'
;MNKFLFFLITLFCISCNQVQYGEKNELGFTYYFNSISGDNSNIGIRNKPLRSLDFLDNINLKEGDKILLANGSTFYNTINLINKNGIEISNYLFDDYSEIPTIDSKAKIAAVFIENSSNININNIEIIANGGGANEFLHKKLKTDLRTAVLYLVTNQEVYNNLDISNVKIRDVFYEDPGFIRAKKEVRTPNGTQSYGWGIRVLNLSENGNLENIIIQNSSFENISHSAIRFIGKRENQFNNLKILNNKVFKSGGPGMVFNSCKNLLAKNNDINSTGSTDDSRKWGRGSGLWTWGSSYALITQNSFQNANGPADSAGCHIDFNCNDIIVEKNLSRNNAGGFIEILGNNYNCSYRYNVSINDGYRVKGEDNAFQEGKTFWLSGYIGRGRERNGPFNSYIYGNYIYVGSEITPKIAVDKNSKGVFVANNIFYFENDPLMVLGDQYKPDPGGKLEIENVFFKNNLFLKDHWPKDVLIQPDDNFYSDAFYKSFLDNAGLLEENNIFPTNHTYTYPYPKYFEEIKIDYINGDSKGLWKGF
;
A
#
# COMPACT_ATOMS: atom_id res chain seq x y z
N MET A 1 14.15 56.68 -73.12
CA MET A 1 13.99 57.25 -71.78
C MET A 1 13.09 56.31 -70.96
N ASN A 2 13.69 55.33 -70.23
CA ASN A 2 12.97 54.40 -69.39
C ASN A 2 13.19 54.81 -67.94
N LYS A 3 12.14 55.17 -67.25
CA LYS A 3 12.15 55.43 -65.79
C LYS A 3 11.93 54.13 -65.10
N PHE A 4 12.94 53.64 -64.38
CA PHE A 4 12.83 52.53 -63.42
C PHE A 4 12.27 53.10 -62.10
N LEU A 5 11.11 52.60 -61.69
CA LEU A 5 10.47 52.90 -60.40
C LEU A 5 10.91 51.82 -59.39
N PHE A 6 11.75 52.20 -58.42
CA PHE A 6 12.14 51.34 -57.35
C PHE A 6 11.04 51.33 -56.26
N PHE A 7 10.36 50.22 -56.13
CA PHE A 7 9.43 50.01 -55.01
C PHE A 7 10.22 49.47 -53.81
N LEU A 8 10.37 50.27 -52.77
CA LEU A 8 10.98 49.87 -51.47
C LEU A 8 9.90 49.16 -50.65
N ILE A 9 9.93 47.81 -50.57
CA ILE A 9 9.10 47.04 -49.66
C ILE A 9 9.78 47.02 -48.30
N THR A 10 9.29 47.84 -47.39
CA THR A 10 9.65 47.78 -45.98
C THR A 10 8.95 46.58 -45.35
N LEU A 11 9.69 45.47 -45.14
CA LEU A 11 9.24 44.33 -44.32
C LEU A 11 9.16 44.81 -42.86
N PHE A 12 7.98 45.08 -42.34
CA PHE A 12 7.73 45.14 -40.94
C PHE A 12 7.82 43.73 -40.38
N CYS A 13 8.94 43.34 -39.79
CA CYS A 13 9.03 42.19 -38.89
C CYS A 13 8.24 42.53 -37.64
N ILE A 14 6.98 42.14 -37.60
CA ILE A 14 6.24 42.08 -36.36
C ILE A 14 6.88 40.92 -35.54
N SER A 15 7.84 41.24 -34.69
CA SER A 15 8.28 40.32 -33.66
C SER A 15 7.09 40.11 -32.74
N CYS A 16 6.41 39.01 -32.89
CA CYS A 16 5.46 38.52 -31.90
C CYS A 16 6.28 38.25 -30.64
N ASN A 17 6.34 39.23 -29.75
CA ASN A 17 6.89 39.00 -28.40
C ASN A 17 5.96 37.98 -27.74
N GLN A 18 6.31 36.72 -27.81
CA GLN A 18 5.63 35.69 -27.02
C GLN A 18 5.75 36.08 -25.55
N VAL A 19 4.63 36.24 -24.86
CA VAL A 19 4.62 36.52 -23.43
C VAL A 19 5.29 35.35 -22.73
N GLN A 20 6.39 35.61 -22.08
CA GLN A 20 7.08 34.59 -21.27
C GLN A 20 6.36 34.48 -19.93
N TYR A 21 5.79 33.32 -19.66
CA TYR A 21 5.20 32.98 -18.37
C TYR A 21 6.25 32.40 -17.42
N GLY A 22 6.05 32.64 -16.09
CA GLY A 22 6.88 32.10 -15.03
C GLY A 22 8.16 32.89 -14.76
N GLU A 23 8.74 32.60 -13.60
CA GLU A 23 10.00 33.17 -13.14
C GLU A 23 11.15 32.18 -13.45
N LYS A 24 12.21 32.65 -14.12
CA LYS A 24 13.33 31.77 -14.47
C LYS A 24 14.03 31.25 -13.23
N ASN A 25 14.22 29.96 -13.14
CA ASN A 25 15.04 29.29 -12.13
C ASN A 25 16.33 28.71 -12.76
N GLU A 26 17.11 27.93 -12.03
CA GLU A 26 18.38 27.38 -12.53
C GLU A 26 18.22 26.42 -13.72
N LEU A 27 17.13 25.61 -13.74
CA LEU A 27 16.92 24.54 -14.71
C LEU A 27 15.76 24.80 -15.68
N GLY A 28 14.78 25.63 -15.27
CA GLY A 28 13.58 25.89 -16.04
C GLY A 28 12.87 27.17 -15.59
N PHE A 29 11.56 27.08 -15.40
CA PHE A 29 10.72 28.17 -14.93
C PHE A 29 9.91 27.75 -13.71
N THR A 30 9.65 28.71 -12.82
CA THR A 30 8.75 28.54 -11.67
C THR A 30 7.47 29.29 -11.95
N TYR A 31 6.35 28.57 -11.93
CA TYR A 31 5.00 29.10 -12.13
C TYR A 31 4.29 29.18 -10.80
N TYR A 32 3.93 30.38 -10.38
CA TYR A 32 3.25 30.64 -9.13
C TYR A 32 1.75 30.74 -9.34
N PHE A 33 0.99 30.00 -8.52
CA PHE A 33 -0.46 30.00 -8.52
C PHE A 33 -0.99 30.42 -7.15
N ASN A 34 -1.98 31.30 -7.14
CA ASN A 34 -2.66 31.77 -5.94
C ASN A 34 -4.14 31.99 -6.22
N SER A 35 -5.01 31.14 -5.67
CA SER A 35 -6.45 31.24 -5.91
C SER A 35 -7.11 32.42 -5.18
N ILE A 36 -6.43 32.99 -4.18
CA ILE A 36 -6.94 34.11 -3.36
C ILE A 36 -6.70 35.45 -4.05
N SER A 37 -5.45 35.71 -4.44
CA SER A 37 -5.02 37.02 -4.96
C SER A 37 -4.50 36.98 -6.42
N GLY A 38 -4.42 35.80 -7.03
CA GLY A 38 -3.93 35.67 -8.40
C GLY A 38 -4.94 36.11 -9.45
N ASP A 39 -4.45 36.31 -10.66
CA ASP A 39 -5.24 36.63 -11.86
C ASP A 39 -4.62 35.91 -13.07
N ASN A 40 -5.44 35.29 -13.91
CA ASN A 40 -4.96 34.57 -15.09
C ASN A 40 -4.46 35.49 -16.24
N SER A 41 -4.63 36.81 -16.11
CA SER A 41 -3.96 37.80 -16.95
C SER A 41 -2.51 38.07 -16.52
N ASN A 42 -2.11 37.57 -15.34
CA ASN A 42 -0.75 37.69 -14.83
C ASN A 42 0.21 36.74 -15.56
N ILE A 43 1.50 36.97 -15.39
CA ILE A 43 2.57 36.17 -16.03
C ILE A 43 3.05 34.99 -15.18
N GLY A 44 2.46 34.72 -14.01
CA GLY A 44 2.78 33.56 -13.17
C GLY A 44 4.09 33.64 -12.40
N ILE A 45 4.58 34.83 -12.09
CA ILE A 45 5.70 35.06 -11.17
C ILE A 45 5.18 35.31 -9.75
N ARG A 46 6.05 35.24 -8.74
CA ARG A 46 5.67 35.27 -7.33
C ARG A 46 4.78 36.47 -6.95
N ASN A 47 5.08 37.67 -7.45
CA ASN A 47 4.31 38.88 -7.16
C ASN A 47 3.16 39.14 -8.14
N LYS A 48 3.01 38.35 -9.18
CA LYS A 48 1.91 38.37 -10.15
C LYS A 48 1.52 36.90 -10.48
N PRO A 49 0.95 36.17 -9.48
CA PRO A 49 0.63 34.76 -9.64
C PRO A 49 -0.60 34.55 -10.54
N LEU A 50 -0.68 33.39 -11.15
CA LEU A 50 -1.87 32.90 -11.85
C LEU A 50 -2.94 32.49 -10.84
N ARG A 51 -4.21 32.54 -11.24
CA ARG A 51 -5.32 32.27 -10.33
C ARG A 51 -5.74 30.80 -10.30
N SER A 52 -5.85 30.16 -11.43
CA SER A 52 -6.42 28.82 -11.53
C SER A 52 -5.51 27.83 -12.26
N LEU A 53 -5.62 26.56 -11.90
CA LEU A 53 -4.88 25.47 -12.56
C LEU A 53 -5.30 25.25 -14.01
N ASP A 54 -6.47 25.74 -14.45
CA ASP A 54 -6.88 25.69 -15.85
C ASP A 54 -5.89 26.39 -16.78
N PHE A 55 -5.15 27.36 -16.24
CA PHE A 55 -4.15 28.08 -17.02
C PHE A 55 -2.94 27.23 -17.39
N LEU A 56 -2.70 26.09 -16.70
CA LEU A 56 -1.62 25.16 -17.05
C LEU A 56 -1.73 24.63 -18.47
N ASP A 57 -2.93 24.54 -19.03
CA ASP A 57 -3.16 24.10 -20.42
C ASP A 57 -2.52 25.05 -21.46
N ASN A 58 -2.23 26.30 -21.05
CA ASN A 58 -1.55 27.29 -21.87
C ASN A 58 -0.02 27.30 -21.67
N ILE A 59 0.49 26.49 -20.76
CA ILE A 59 1.91 26.42 -20.42
C ILE A 59 2.50 25.11 -20.95
N ASN A 60 3.48 25.21 -21.83
CA ASN A 60 4.23 24.05 -22.25
C ASN A 60 5.35 23.75 -21.24
N LEU A 61 4.99 22.99 -20.19
CA LEU A 61 5.94 22.57 -19.16
C LEU A 61 7.13 21.83 -19.74
N LYS A 62 8.33 22.19 -19.29
CA LYS A 62 9.63 21.65 -19.69
C LYS A 62 10.39 21.13 -18.48
N GLU A 63 11.45 20.41 -18.73
CA GLU A 63 12.37 19.91 -17.71
C GLU A 63 12.90 21.04 -16.83
N GLY A 64 12.86 20.83 -15.52
CA GLY A 64 13.24 21.81 -14.50
C GLY A 64 12.14 22.78 -14.08
N ASP A 65 10.95 22.70 -14.68
CA ASP A 65 9.83 23.57 -14.33
C ASP A 65 9.21 23.18 -12.99
N LYS A 66 8.76 24.23 -12.26
CA LYS A 66 8.09 24.10 -10.98
C LYS A 66 6.71 24.73 -11.00
N ILE A 67 5.74 24.03 -10.45
CA ILE A 67 4.37 24.49 -10.22
C ILE A 67 4.24 24.74 -8.71
N LEU A 68 4.23 25.99 -8.28
CA LEU A 68 4.14 26.36 -6.88
C LEU A 68 2.77 26.94 -6.55
N LEU A 69 2.13 26.35 -5.57
CA LEU A 69 0.79 26.68 -5.10
C LEU A 69 0.89 27.47 -3.80
N ALA A 70 0.17 28.59 -3.70
CA ALA A 70 0.18 29.43 -2.50
C ALA A 70 -0.46 28.72 -1.31
N ASN A 71 0.16 28.80 -0.14
CA ASN A 71 -0.45 28.36 1.10
C ASN A 71 -1.82 29.05 1.32
N GLY A 72 -2.75 28.34 1.96
CA GLY A 72 -4.13 28.79 2.18
C GLY A 72 -5.03 28.77 0.95
N SER A 73 -4.48 28.49 -0.23
CA SER A 73 -5.25 28.43 -1.49
C SER A 73 -5.94 27.10 -1.69
N THR A 74 -7.14 27.14 -2.29
CA THR A 74 -7.82 25.96 -2.83
C THR A 74 -7.91 26.07 -4.33
N PHE A 75 -7.47 25.03 -5.00
CA PHE A 75 -7.49 24.93 -6.46
C PHE A 75 -8.44 23.82 -6.91
N TYR A 76 -9.06 24.04 -8.04
CA TYR A 76 -9.92 23.06 -8.69
C TYR A 76 -9.31 22.65 -10.02
N ASN A 77 -9.57 21.45 -10.50
CA ASN A 77 -9.07 20.89 -11.74
C ASN A 77 -7.90 19.91 -11.54
N THR A 78 -7.38 19.38 -12.65
CA THR A 78 -6.31 18.37 -12.72
C THR A 78 -5.02 19.00 -13.19
N ILE A 79 -3.90 18.68 -12.54
CA ILE A 79 -2.56 18.92 -13.09
C ILE A 79 -2.20 17.73 -13.98
N ASN A 80 -2.04 17.96 -15.29
CA ASN A 80 -1.74 16.94 -16.26
C ASN A 80 -0.24 16.95 -16.63
N LEU A 81 0.45 15.84 -16.35
CA LEU A 81 1.86 15.62 -16.68
C LEU A 81 1.98 14.43 -17.64
N ILE A 82 1.83 14.69 -18.93
CA ILE A 82 1.90 13.67 -19.98
C ILE A 82 3.21 13.81 -20.75
N ASN A 83 4.01 12.74 -20.78
CA ASN A 83 5.34 12.71 -21.42
C ASN A 83 6.24 13.86 -20.91
N LYS A 84 6.26 14.08 -19.60
CA LYS A 84 7.05 15.12 -18.94
C LYS A 84 8.28 14.54 -18.25
N ASN A 85 9.28 15.38 -18.11
CA ASN A 85 10.50 15.06 -17.37
C ASN A 85 10.88 16.22 -16.46
N GLY A 86 11.28 15.92 -15.21
CA GLY A 86 11.83 16.91 -14.30
C GLY A 86 10.84 17.99 -13.84
N ILE A 87 9.62 17.61 -13.42
CA ILE A 87 8.60 18.57 -12.95
C ILE A 87 8.42 18.46 -11.44
N GLU A 88 8.40 19.59 -10.77
CA GLU A 88 8.08 19.72 -9.35
C GLU A 88 6.70 20.38 -9.15
N ILE A 89 5.88 19.79 -8.27
CA ILE A 89 4.64 20.37 -7.75
C ILE A 89 4.81 20.54 -6.25
N SER A 90 4.71 21.78 -5.77
CA SER A 90 4.92 22.09 -4.36
C SER A 90 4.13 23.32 -3.92
N ASN A 91 4.34 23.75 -2.68
CA ASN A 91 3.77 24.96 -2.12
C ASN A 91 4.77 26.10 -2.08
N TYR A 92 4.27 27.29 -1.80
CA TYR A 92 5.05 28.42 -1.32
C TYR A 92 4.29 29.22 -0.27
N LEU A 93 5.04 29.82 0.64
CA LEU A 93 4.46 30.68 1.68
C LEU A 93 3.87 31.95 1.04
N PHE A 94 2.62 32.22 1.39
CA PHE A 94 1.89 33.39 0.98
C PHE A 94 1.23 34.03 2.20
N ASP A 95 1.54 35.29 2.46
CA ASP A 95 1.14 36.01 3.66
C ASP A 95 1.39 35.18 4.94
N ASP A 96 0.50 35.23 5.91
CA ASP A 96 0.58 34.49 7.18
C ASP A 96 -0.13 33.13 7.12
N TYR A 97 -0.46 32.60 5.92
CA TYR A 97 -1.11 31.31 5.79
C TYR A 97 -0.14 30.16 6.08
N SER A 98 -0.42 29.43 7.14
CA SER A 98 0.33 28.23 7.54
C SER A 98 -0.15 26.96 6.84
N GLU A 99 -1.42 26.93 6.42
CA GLU A 99 -2.05 25.77 5.79
C GLU A 99 -1.49 25.55 4.40
N ILE A 100 -1.05 24.31 4.13
CA ILE A 100 -0.61 23.93 2.78
C ILE A 100 -1.77 24.06 1.78
N PRO A 101 -1.47 24.31 0.49
CA PRO A 101 -2.51 24.46 -0.52
C PRO A 101 -3.28 23.17 -0.75
N THR A 102 -4.55 23.28 -1.05
CA THR A 102 -5.46 22.18 -1.35
C THR A 102 -5.77 22.11 -2.84
N ILE A 103 -5.68 20.92 -3.43
CA ILE A 103 -6.26 20.61 -4.75
C ILE A 103 -7.54 19.81 -4.51
N ASP A 104 -8.70 20.37 -4.83
CA ASP A 104 -9.99 19.69 -4.81
C ASP A 104 -10.37 19.28 -6.23
N SER A 105 -10.15 18.03 -6.56
CA SER A 105 -10.40 17.54 -7.92
C SER A 105 -11.89 17.32 -8.22
N LYS A 106 -12.76 17.39 -7.25
CA LYS A 106 -14.22 17.18 -7.40
C LYS A 106 -14.55 15.96 -8.31
N ALA A 107 -15.28 16.18 -9.38
CA ALA A 107 -15.68 15.14 -10.32
C ALA A 107 -14.60 14.73 -11.33
N LYS A 108 -13.39 15.28 -11.25
CA LYS A 108 -12.28 14.89 -12.11
C LYS A 108 -11.72 13.53 -11.73
N ILE A 109 -11.10 12.87 -12.66
CA ILE A 109 -10.55 11.53 -12.50
C ILE A 109 -9.35 11.51 -11.55
N ALA A 110 -8.54 12.56 -11.58
CA ALA A 110 -7.39 12.74 -10.69
C ALA A 110 -7.16 14.23 -10.39
N ALA A 111 -6.57 14.51 -9.23
CA ALA A 111 -6.02 15.83 -8.95
C ALA A 111 -4.69 16.03 -9.65
N VAL A 112 -3.83 15.02 -9.63
CA VAL A 112 -2.60 14.97 -10.42
C VAL A 112 -2.62 13.73 -11.29
N PHE A 113 -2.60 13.92 -12.60
CA PHE A 113 -2.54 12.87 -13.60
C PHE A 113 -1.17 12.85 -14.26
N ILE A 114 -0.52 11.70 -14.21
CA ILE A 114 0.83 11.49 -14.74
C ILE A 114 0.77 10.35 -15.74
N GLU A 115 1.31 10.54 -16.94
CA GLU A 115 1.44 9.48 -17.92
C GLU A 115 2.83 9.53 -18.56
N ASN A 116 3.52 8.38 -18.60
CA ASN A 116 4.79 8.21 -19.28
C ASN A 116 5.81 9.34 -18.98
N SER A 117 6.04 9.59 -17.69
CA SER A 117 6.84 10.73 -17.24
C SER A 117 7.91 10.31 -16.24
N SER A 118 9.03 11.02 -16.20
CA SER A 118 10.15 10.74 -15.28
C SER A 118 10.50 11.97 -14.45
N ASN A 119 11.21 11.76 -13.32
CA ASN A 119 11.70 12.82 -12.46
C ASN A 119 10.56 13.76 -11.98
N ILE A 120 9.49 13.17 -11.48
CA ILE A 120 8.32 13.89 -10.97
C ILE A 120 8.40 13.95 -9.46
N ASN A 121 8.31 15.16 -8.92
CA ASN A 121 8.30 15.44 -7.49
C ASN A 121 6.99 16.14 -7.11
N ILE A 122 6.29 15.58 -6.11
CA ILE A 122 5.05 16.13 -5.57
C ILE A 122 5.19 16.23 -4.05
N ASN A 123 5.16 17.43 -3.52
CA ASN A 123 5.34 17.60 -2.09
C ASN A 123 4.53 18.76 -1.51
N ASN A 124 4.29 18.71 -0.20
CA ASN A 124 3.68 19.76 0.60
C ASN A 124 2.34 20.29 0.04
N ILE A 125 1.47 19.42 -0.39
CA ILE A 125 0.11 19.74 -0.85
C ILE A 125 -0.93 18.85 -0.18
N GLU A 126 -2.12 19.36 -0.03
CA GLU A 126 -3.31 18.58 0.32
C GLU A 126 -4.11 18.26 -0.93
N ILE A 127 -4.68 17.06 -0.99
CA ILE A 127 -5.58 16.64 -2.08
C ILE A 127 -6.86 16.09 -1.47
N ILE A 128 -7.99 16.59 -1.96
CA ILE A 128 -9.31 16.04 -1.70
C ILE A 128 -10.03 15.75 -3.00
N ALA A 129 -10.93 14.76 -3.00
CA ALA A 129 -11.65 14.35 -4.19
C ALA A 129 -12.97 13.68 -3.80
N ASN A 130 -13.96 14.46 -3.44
CA ASN A 130 -15.26 13.93 -3.02
C ASN A 130 -16.41 14.43 -3.89
N GLY A 131 -17.46 13.62 -3.99
CA GLY A 131 -18.70 13.98 -4.65
C GLY A 131 -18.69 14.04 -6.17
N GLY A 132 -19.85 14.19 -6.75
CA GLY A 132 -20.08 14.46 -8.17
C GLY A 132 -19.93 13.30 -9.13
N GLY A 133 -19.65 12.08 -8.66
CA GLY A 133 -19.37 10.93 -9.54
C GLY A 133 -18.26 11.18 -10.55
N ALA A 134 -17.66 10.16 -11.12
CA ALA A 134 -16.71 10.29 -12.22
C ALA A 134 -17.36 9.82 -13.52
N ASN A 135 -17.55 10.70 -14.45
CA ASN A 135 -18.27 10.42 -15.69
C ASN A 135 -17.34 10.19 -16.90
N GLU A 136 -16.04 10.28 -16.69
CA GLU A 136 -15.07 10.19 -17.77
C GLU A 136 -14.23 8.92 -17.66
N PHE A 137 -14.09 8.20 -18.75
CA PHE A 137 -13.11 7.13 -18.89
C PHE A 137 -11.79 7.74 -19.36
N LEU A 138 -10.79 7.71 -18.51
CA LEU A 138 -9.45 8.22 -18.79
C LEU A 138 -8.78 7.56 -19.97
N HIS A 139 -9.04 6.31 -20.17
CA HIS A 139 -8.35 5.53 -21.17
C HIS A 139 -9.27 4.44 -21.71
N LYS A 140 -9.31 4.24 -23.02
CA LYS A 140 -10.11 3.18 -23.66
C LYS A 140 -9.90 1.77 -23.08
N LYS A 141 -8.76 1.56 -22.41
CA LYS A 141 -8.41 0.29 -21.74
C LYS A 141 -8.85 0.22 -20.27
N LEU A 142 -9.14 1.34 -19.63
CA LEU A 142 -9.63 1.40 -18.26
C LEU A 142 -11.16 1.42 -18.30
N LYS A 143 -11.76 0.25 -18.18
CA LYS A 143 -13.22 0.07 -18.23
C LYS A 143 -13.93 0.44 -16.93
N THR A 144 -13.28 1.15 -16.04
CA THR A 144 -13.82 1.52 -14.73
C THR A 144 -13.65 3.00 -14.52
N ASP A 145 -14.68 3.61 -13.96
CA ASP A 145 -14.62 4.98 -13.49
C ASP A 145 -13.57 5.09 -12.38
N LEU A 146 -12.78 6.12 -12.41
CA LEU A 146 -11.72 6.36 -11.45
C LEU A 146 -11.90 7.71 -10.77
N ARG A 147 -11.67 7.71 -9.49
CA ARG A 147 -11.44 8.91 -8.71
C ARG A 147 -10.16 8.69 -7.93
N THR A 148 -9.16 9.49 -8.17
CA THR A 148 -7.83 9.27 -7.64
C THR A 148 -7.21 10.59 -7.23
N ALA A 149 -6.50 10.64 -6.11
CA ALA A 149 -5.74 11.83 -5.79
C ALA A 149 -4.54 11.98 -6.74
N VAL A 150 -3.66 10.97 -6.81
CA VAL A 150 -2.54 10.93 -7.75
C VAL A 150 -2.64 9.66 -8.59
N LEU A 151 -2.80 9.79 -9.90
CA LEU A 151 -2.83 8.69 -10.85
C LEU A 151 -1.62 8.72 -11.76
N TYR A 152 -0.85 7.65 -11.75
CA TYR A 152 0.29 7.46 -12.65
C TYR A 152 0.01 6.28 -13.60
N LEU A 153 0.18 6.50 -14.90
CA LEU A 153 0.04 5.46 -15.94
C LEU A 153 1.37 5.25 -16.69
N VAL A 154 1.73 3.99 -16.90
CA VAL A 154 2.72 3.57 -17.90
C VAL A 154 1.95 2.92 -19.04
N THR A 155 2.00 3.50 -20.24
CA THR A 155 1.22 3.03 -21.39
C THR A 155 2.06 2.58 -22.59
N ASN A 156 3.33 2.96 -22.64
CA ASN A 156 4.29 2.56 -23.66
C ASN A 156 5.35 1.58 -23.14
N GLN A 157 6.32 1.21 -23.95
CA GLN A 157 7.33 0.18 -23.64
C GLN A 157 8.65 0.75 -23.09
N GLU A 158 8.65 1.98 -22.61
CA GLU A 158 9.83 2.64 -22.07
C GLU A 158 9.99 2.42 -20.57
N VAL A 159 11.15 2.77 -20.06
CA VAL A 159 11.46 2.79 -18.63
C VAL A 159 11.39 4.24 -18.14
N TYR A 160 10.54 4.46 -17.15
CA TYR A 160 10.41 5.73 -16.45
C TYR A 160 11.06 5.66 -15.08
N ASN A 161 11.56 6.78 -14.59
CA ASN A 161 12.33 6.83 -13.37
C ASN A 161 11.93 7.99 -12.46
N ASN A 162 12.16 7.81 -11.15
CA ASN A 162 12.12 8.84 -10.13
C ASN A 162 10.74 9.49 -9.99
N LEU A 163 9.85 8.80 -9.30
CA LEU A 163 8.62 9.36 -8.77
C LEU A 163 8.80 9.58 -7.26
N ASP A 164 8.82 10.82 -6.81
CA ASP A 164 8.84 11.19 -5.39
C ASP A 164 7.54 11.88 -5.00
N ILE A 165 6.83 11.30 -4.02
CA ILE A 165 5.62 11.87 -3.42
C ILE A 165 5.87 11.96 -1.92
N SER A 166 6.05 13.17 -1.40
CA SER A 166 6.51 13.38 -0.03
C SER A 166 5.69 14.47 0.67
N ASN A 167 5.40 14.28 1.96
CA ASN A 167 4.69 15.27 2.78
C ASN A 167 3.34 15.70 2.19
N VAL A 168 2.63 14.79 1.52
CA VAL A 168 1.29 15.06 0.99
C VAL A 168 0.22 14.62 1.98
N LYS A 169 -0.88 15.36 2.03
CA LYS A 169 -2.07 15.00 2.78
C LYS A 169 -3.18 14.68 1.80
N ILE A 170 -3.65 13.44 1.79
CA ILE A 170 -4.71 12.98 0.90
C ILE A 170 -5.89 12.54 1.77
N ARG A 171 -7.04 13.17 1.61
CA ARG A 171 -8.23 12.81 2.39
C ARG A 171 -9.52 12.93 1.59
N ASP A 172 -10.55 12.25 2.07
CA ASP A 172 -11.90 12.33 1.51
C ASP A 172 -11.94 12.07 0.00
N VAL A 173 -11.35 10.96 -0.45
CA VAL A 173 -11.33 10.58 -1.87
C VAL A 173 -12.43 9.58 -2.15
N PHE A 174 -13.54 10.05 -2.74
CA PHE A 174 -14.75 9.27 -2.99
C PHE A 174 -15.19 9.34 -4.44
N TYR A 175 -15.75 8.25 -4.94
CA TYR A 175 -16.45 8.24 -6.22
C TYR A 175 -17.87 8.82 -6.07
N GLU A 176 -18.60 8.43 -5.03
CA GLU A 176 -19.94 8.88 -4.76
C GLU A 176 -19.96 10.16 -3.92
N ASP A 177 -21.07 10.86 -3.95
CA ASP A 177 -21.31 12.02 -3.09
C ASP A 177 -21.29 11.62 -1.60
N PRO A 178 -20.84 12.49 -0.71
CA PRO A 178 -20.89 12.25 0.72
C PRO A 178 -22.32 11.90 1.17
N GLY A 179 -22.42 10.86 2.00
CA GLY A 179 -23.71 10.37 2.48
C GLY A 179 -24.39 9.32 1.59
N PHE A 180 -23.84 9.00 0.43
CA PHE A 180 -24.35 7.88 -0.37
C PHE A 180 -24.20 6.56 0.40
N ILE A 181 -25.28 5.79 0.46
CA ILE A 181 -25.29 4.46 1.12
C ILE A 181 -25.28 3.38 0.05
N ARG A 182 -24.19 2.65 0.00
CA ARG A 182 -24.04 1.52 -0.92
C ARG A 182 -24.98 0.38 -0.55
N ALA A 183 -25.72 -0.13 -1.52
CA ALA A 183 -26.61 -1.25 -1.29
C ALA A 183 -25.82 -2.55 -1.05
N LYS A 184 -26.34 -3.45 -0.20
CA LYS A 184 -25.73 -4.75 0.11
C LYS A 184 -25.35 -5.55 -1.14
N LYS A 185 -26.15 -5.47 -2.20
CA LYS A 185 -25.90 -6.14 -3.49
C LYS A 185 -24.66 -5.61 -4.23
N GLU A 186 -24.20 -4.42 -3.93
CA GLU A 186 -23.04 -3.79 -4.59
C GLU A 186 -21.71 -4.20 -3.98
N VAL A 187 -21.73 -4.89 -2.84
CA VAL A 187 -20.55 -5.45 -2.16
C VAL A 187 -20.64 -6.98 -2.12
N ARG A 188 -20.89 -7.61 -3.25
CA ARG A 188 -21.21 -9.04 -3.33
C ARG A 188 -19.99 -9.95 -3.41
N THR A 189 -18.88 -9.43 -3.86
CA THR A 189 -17.68 -10.23 -4.13
C THR A 189 -16.49 -9.71 -3.32
N PRO A 190 -15.45 -10.53 -3.11
CA PRO A 190 -14.21 -10.08 -2.51
C PRO A 190 -13.59 -8.88 -3.22
N ASN A 191 -13.90 -8.70 -4.49
CA ASN A 191 -13.39 -7.59 -5.30
C ASN A 191 -14.32 -6.38 -5.33
N GLY A 192 -15.47 -6.45 -4.69
CA GLY A 192 -16.43 -5.35 -4.60
C GLY A 192 -16.86 -4.77 -5.95
N THR A 193 -17.35 -3.55 -5.94
CA THR A 193 -17.49 -2.74 -7.14
C THR A 193 -16.18 -2.00 -7.42
N GLN A 194 -15.94 -1.57 -8.67
CA GLN A 194 -14.68 -0.95 -9.06
C GLN A 194 -14.73 0.59 -9.13
N SER A 195 -15.86 1.17 -8.80
CA SER A 195 -16.10 2.62 -8.83
C SER A 195 -15.80 3.25 -7.46
N TYR A 196 -14.52 3.25 -7.07
CA TYR A 196 -14.07 3.74 -5.76
C TYR A 196 -13.02 4.84 -5.88
N GLY A 197 -12.86 5.61 -4.82
CA GLY A 197 -11.79 6.57 -4.69
C GLY A 197 -10.47 5.92 -4.27
N TRP A 198 -9.37 6.44 -4.80
CA TRP A 198 -8.01 5.94 -4.58
C TRP A 198 -7.11 7.10 -4.13
N GLY A 199 -6.22 6.83 -3.20
CA GLY A 199 -5.18 7.81 -2.85
C GLY A 199 -4.15 7.95 -3.98
N ILE A 200 -3.07 7.19 -3.92
CA ILE A 200 -2.07 7.09 -5.00
C ILE A 200 -2.30 5.77 -5.74
N ARG A 201 -2.51 5.86 -7.04
CA ARG A 201 -2.67 4.68 -7.90
C ARG A 201 -1.67 4.70 -9.04
N VAL A 202 -0.86 3.66 -9.13
CA VAL A 202 0.13 3.49 -10.18
C VAL A 202 -0.24 2.26 -11.01
N LEU A 203 -0.52 2.45 -12.28
CA LEU A 203 -0.93 1.39 -13.20
C LEU A 203 0.07 1.26 -14.34
N ASN A 204 0.57 0.06 -14.54
CA ASN A 204 1.32 -0.26 -15.73
C ASN A 204 0.43 -1.03 -16.72
N LEU A 205 0.02 -0.37 -17.77
CA LEU A 205 -0.83 -0.91 -18.84
C LEU A 205 0.01 -1.45 -20.00
N SER A 206 1.31 -1.26 -19.96
CA SER A 206 2.26 -1.74 -20.96
C SER A 206 2.68 -3.19 -20.70
N GLU A 207 3.02 -3.93 -21.72
CA GLU A 207 3.61 -5.27 -21.59
C GLU A 207 5.10 -5.20 -21.17
N ASN A 208 5.84 -4.20 -21.64
CA ASN A 208 7.30 -4.10 -21.43
C ASN A 208 7.77 -2.81 -20.77
N GLY A 209 6.90 -1.84 -20.54
CA GLY A 209 7.25 -0.61 -19.82
C GLY A 209 7.48 -0.86 -18.34
N ASN A 210 8.34 -0.06 -17.72
CA ASN A 210 8.64 -0.13 -16.29
C ASN A 210 8.61 1.27 -15.66
N LEU A 211 8.46 1.30 -14.33
CA LEU A 211 8.69 2.50 -13.53
C LEU A 211 9.62 2.14 -12.37
N GLU A 212 10.69 2.90 -12.20
CA GLU A 212 11.75 2.61 -11.24
C GLU A 212 12.03 3.79 -10.31
N ASN A 213 12.63 3.52 -9.15
CA ASN A 213 13.02 4.52 -8.15
C ASN A 213 11.81 5.34 -7.65
N ILE A 214 10.93 4.70 -6.93
CA ILE A 214 9.69 5.28 -6.44
C ILE A 214 9.81 5.53 -4.95
N ILE A 215 9.52 6.74 -4.51
CA ILE A 215 9.49 7.12 -3.11
C ILE A 215 8.10 7.68 -2.78
N ILE A 216 7.45 7.13 -1.75
CA ILE A 216 6.24 7.69 -1.16
C ILE A 216 6.49 7.75 0.35
N GLN A 217 6.58 8.97 0.89
CA GLN A 217 7.02 9.10 2.27
C GLN A 217 6.37 10.27 3.01
N ASN A 218 6.37 10.16 4.36
CA ASN A 218 5.92 11.21 5.29
C ASN A 218 4.53 11.77 4.94
N SER A 219 3.67 10.92 4.39
CA SER A 219 2.38 11.31 3.83
C SER A 219 1.23 10.72 4.63
N SER A 220 0.08 11.39 4.64
CA SER A 220 -1.11 10.90 5.32
C SER A 220 -2.26 10.68 4.36
N PHE A 221 -2.97 9.59 4.60
CA PHE A 221 -4.14 9.16 3.82
C PHE A 221 -5.29 8.92 4.79
N GLU A 222 -6.34 9.70 4.67
CA GLU A 222 -7.49 9.60 5.56
C GLU A 222 -8.79 9.49 4.77
N ASN A 223 -9.64 8.55 5.20
CA ASN A 223 -10.98 8.41 4.63
C ASN A 223 -10.97 8.24 3.10
N ILE A 224 -10.25 7.21 2.66
CA ILE A 224 -10.13 6.83 1.25
C ILE A 224 -11.12 5.70 0.95
N SER A 225 -11.99 5.86 -0.02
CA SER A 225 -13.06 4.87 -0.24
C SER A 225 -12.59 3.52 -0.79
N HIS A 226 -11.37 3.42 -1.31
CA HIS A 226 -10.73 2.14 -1.65
C HIS A 226 -9.36 2.02 -0.97
N SER A 227 -8.26 2.18 -1.68
CA SER A 227 -6.89 2.00 -1.15
C SER A 227 -6.13 3.31 -1.08
N ALA A 228 -5.33 3.48 -0.04
CA ALA A 228 -4.44 4.63 0.09
C ALA A 228 -3.33 4.62 -0.97
N ILE A 229 -2.63 3.49 -1.12
CA ILE A 229 -1.55 3.32 -2.11
C ILE A 229 -1.77 2.01 -2.86
N ARG A 230 -1.70 2.05 -4.20
CA ARG A 230 -1.86 0.84 -5.00
C ARG A 230 -1.02 0.84 -6.27
N PHE A 231 -0.24 -0.22 -6.43
CA PHE A 231 0.53 -0.56 -7.63
C PHE A 231 -0.10 -1.76 -8.33
N ILE A 232 -0.31 -1.68 -9.64
CA ILE A 232 -0.83 -2.80 -10.45
C ILE A 232 -0.07 -2.85 -11.77
N GLY A 233 0.67 -3.93 -11.97
CA GLY A 233 1.33 -4.27 -13.23
C GLY A 233 0.63 -5.40 -13.98
N LYS A 234 1.03 -5.65 -15.20
CA LYS A 234 0.57 -6.76 -16.02
C LYS A 234 1.47 -7.99 -15.91
N ARG A 235 2.74 -7.78 -15.64
CA ARG A 235 3.74 -8.83 -15.44
C ARG A 235 4.57 -8.56 -14.19
N GLU A 236 5.33 -9.53 -13.77
CA GLU A 236 6.21 -9.42 -12.62
C GLU A 236 7.27 -8.31 -12.80
N ASN A 237 7.68 -7.70 -11.68
CA ASN A 237 8.80 -6.77 -11.60
C ASN A 237 8.70 -5.52 -12.51
N GLN A 238 7.50 -5.02 -12.76
CA GLN A 238 7.31 -3.80 -13.55
C GLN A 238 7.53 -2.51 -12.76
N PHE A 239 7.50 -2.61 -11.44
CA PHE A 239 7.84 -1.51 -10.54
C PHE A 239 9.07 -1.93 -9.74
N ASN A 240 10.13 -1.15 -9.81
CA ASN A 240 11.41 -1.52 -9.20
C ASN A 240 11.95 -0.42 -8.28
N ASN A 241 12.60 -0.84 -7.19
CA ASN A 241 13.19 0.05 -6.20
C ASN A 241 12.19 1.03 -5.58
N LEU A 242 11.31 0.48 -4.74
CA LEU A 242 10.25 1.23 -4.06
C LEU A 242 10.61 1.49 -2.61
N LYS A 243 10.43 2.72 -2.15
CA LYS A 243 10.54 3.12 -0.74
C LYS A 243 9.23 3.74 -0.28
N ILE A 244 8.56 3.07 0.64
CA ILE A 244 7.27 3.47 1.22
C ILE A 244 7.50 3.69 2.71
N LEU A 245 7.74 4.95 3.10
CA LEU A 245 8.35 5.27 4.38
C LEU A 245 7.51 6.24 5.21
N ASN A 246 7.32 5.94 6.50
CA ASN A 246 6.72 6.88 7.46
C ASN A 246 5.34 7.42 7.05
N ASN A 247 4.54 6.64 6.35
CA ASN A 247 3.20 7.06 5.95
C ASN A 247 2.16 6.66 6.99
N LYS A 248 1.07 7.44 7.06
CA LYS A 248 -0.08 7.14 7.91
C LYS A 248 -1.30 6.87 7.03
N VAL A 249 -1.97 5.75 7.24
CA VAL A 249 -3.25 5.42 6.62
C VAL A 249 -4.28 5.25 7.72
N PHE A 250 -5.31 6.05 7.66
CA PHE A 250 -6.42 5.95 8.59
C PHE A 250 -7.74 5.88 7.81
N LYS A 251 -8.48 4.79 8.06
CA LYS A 251 -9.82 4.59 7.51
C LYS A 251 -9.89 4.54 5.98
N SER A 252 -9.64 3.36 5.44
CA SER A 252 -9.89 3.07 4.02
C SER A 252 -11.00 2.05 3.85
N GLY A 253 -11.80 2.17 2.79
CA GLY A 253 -12.88 1.22 2.49
C GLY A 253 -12.38 -0.12 1.94
N GLY A 254 -11.18 -0.16 1.43
CA GLY A 254 -10.45 -1.35 0.96
C GLY A 254 -9.12 -1.52 1.71
N PRO A 255 -8.16 -2.22 1.10
CA PRO A 255 -6.83 -2.38 1.69
C PRO A 255 -6.09 -1.04 1.81
N GLY A 256 -5.23 -0.93 2.82
CA GLY A 256 -4.39 0.24 2.98
C GLY A 256 -3.41 0.39 1.82
N MET A 257 -2.52 -0.60 1.66
CA MET A 257 -1.48 -0.58 0.63
C MET A 257 -1.44 -1.90 -0.15
N VAL A 258 -1.29 -1.84 -1.46
CA VAL A 258 -1.20 -3.02 -2.34
C VAL A 258 -0.03 -2.88 -3.30
N PHE A 259 0.85 -3.86 -3.28
CA PHE A 259 2.03 -3.92 -4.14
C PHE A 259 1.96 -5.15 -5.05
N ASN A 260 1.49 -4.94 -6.27
CA ASN A 260 1.48 -5.97 -7.30
C ASN A 260 2.57 -5.69 -8.32
N SER A 261 3.30 -6.73 -8.73
CA SER A 261 4.37 -6.62 -9.74
C SER A 261 5.56 -5.74 -9.31
N CYS A 262 5.81 -5.66 -8.00
CA CYS A 262 6.88 -4.86 -7.43
C CYS A 262 8.12 -5.70 -7.14
N LYS A 263 9.29 -5.07 -7.28
CA LYS A 263 10.59 -5.66 -6.94
C LYS A 263 11.42 -4.67 -6.13
N ASN A 264 12.22 -5.17 -5.19
CA ASN A 264 13.06 -4.34 -4.32
C ASN A 264 12.23 -3.28 -3.56
N LEU A 265 11.23 -3.75 -2.80
CA LEU A 265 10.34 -2.92 -2.00
C LEU A 265 10.85 -2.80 -0.56
N LEU A 266 11.00 -1.59 -0.06
CA LEU A 266 11.10 -1.29 1.36
C LEU A 266 9.85 -0.57 1.84
N ALA A 267 9.01 -1.23 2.66
CA ALA A 267 7.89 -0.62 3.39
C ALA A 267 8.26 -0.53 4.87
N LYS A 268 8.53 0.68 5.37
CA LYS A 268 9.07 0.87 6.72
C LYS A 268 8.41 2.01 7.47
N ASN A 269 8.17 1.81 8.77
CA ASN A 269 7.61 2.81 9.70
C ASN A 269 6.25 3.36 9.25
N ASN A 270 5.43 2.58 8.56
CA ASN A 270 4.09 3.00 8.20
C ASN A 270 3.11 2.63 9.31
N ASP A 271 2.17 3.52 9.60
CA ASP A 271 1.06 3.29 10.51
C ASP A 271 -0.24 3.14 9.70
N ILE A 272 -0.80 1.93 9.69
CA ILE A 272 -1.95 1.58 8.86
C ILE A 272 -3.06 1.07 9.77
N ASN A 273 -4.15 1.83 9.85
CA ASN A 273 -5.21 1.62 10.80
C ASN A 273 -6.60 1.71 10.14
N SER A 274 -7.52 0.85 10.58
CA SER A 274 -8.94 0.85 10.17
C SER A 274 -9.15 0.70 8.65
N THR A 275 -8.44 -0.24 8.05
CA THR A 275 -8.65 -0.62 6.65
C THR A 275 -9.82 -1.58 6.50
N GLY A 276 -10.51 -1.55 5.35
CA GLY A 276 -11.74 -2.30 5.14
C GLY A 276 -12.85 -1.85 6.08
N SER A 277 -12.91 -0.58 6.42
CA SER A 277 -13.79 -0.04 7.44
C SER A 277 -15.25 -0.43 7.23
N THR A 278 -15.86 -1.02 8.25
CA THR A 278 -17.26 -1.45 8.21
C THR A 278 -18.23 -0.31 8.46
N ASP A 279 -17.78 0.80 8.98
CA ASP A 279 -18.56 2.00 9.23
C ASP A 279 -18.66 2.92 8.01
N ASP A 280 -17.87 2.67 6.97
CA ASP A 280 -17.94 3.39 5.71
C ASP A 280 -18.98 2.74 4.78
N SER A 281 -19.98 3.50 4.36
CA SER A 281 -20.98 3.05 3.40
C SER A 281 -20.43 2.71 2.02
N ARG A 282 -19.24 3.21 1.73
CA ARG A 282 -18.50 2.99 0.48
C ARG A 282 -17.53 1.82 0.55
N LYS A 283 -17.58 1.05 1.62
CA LYS A 283 -16.67 -0.06 1.88
C LYS A 283 -16.58 -1.04 0.72
N TRP A 284 -15.46 -1.66 0.63
CA TRP A 284 -15.14 -2.73 -0.30
C TRP A 284 -15.06 -4.08 0.42
N GLY A 285 -14.84 -5.18 -0.31
CA GLY A 285 -14.90 -6.51 0.29
C GLY A 285 -13.63 -6.98 1.01
N ARG A 286 -12.46 -6.39 0.73
CA ARG A 286 -11.16 -6.79 1.26
C ARG A 286 -10.49 -5.62 1.96
N GLY A 287 -9.94 -5.83 3.12
CA GLY A 287 -9.50 -4.75 3.97
C GLY A 287 -8.12 -4.90 4.60
N SER A 288 -7.22 -5.71 4.07
CA SER A 288 -5.89 -5.89 4.67
C SER A 288 -5.10 -4.58 4.77
N GLY A 289 -4.28 -4.46 5.81
CA GLY A 289 -3.40 -3.29 5.97
C GLY A 289 -2.44 -3.15 4.80
N LEU A 290 -1.64 -4.18 4.54
CA LEU A 290 -0.73 -4.24 3.39
C LEU A 290 -0.72 -5.64 2.79
N TRP A 291 -0.64 -5.74 1.46
CA TRP A 291 -0.28 -7.00 0.83
C TRP A 291 0.64 -6.85 -0.38
N THR A 292 1.40 -7.92 -0.65
CA THR A 292 2.19 -8.10 -1.87
C THR A 292 1.53 -9.17 -2.75
N TRP A 293 1.61 -9.02 -4.07
CA TRP A 293 1.10 -9.99 -5.04
C TRP A 293 1.97 -9.99 -6.29
N GLY A 294 2.44 -11.16 -6.73
CA GLY A 294 3.35 -11.27 -7.88
C GLY A 294 4.57 -10.35 -7.75
N SER A 295 5.11 -10.26 -6.55
CA SER A 295 6.19 -9.35 -6.19
C SER A 295 7.38 -10.10 -5.62
N SER A 296 8.56 -9.48 -5.65
CA SER A 296 9.79 -10.12 -5.20
C SER A 296 10.72 -9.15 -4.47
N TYR A 297 11.54 -9.70 -3.58
CA TYR A 297 12.55 -8.95 -2.83
C TYR A 297 11.93 -7.77 -2.06
N ALA A 298 11.03 -8.05 -1.12
CA ALA A 298 10.42 -7.03 -0.29
C ALA A 298 10.79 -7.16 1.18
N LEU A 299 11.10 -6.03 1.81
CA LEU A 299 11.22 -5.89 3.25
C LEU A 299 10.08 -5.01 3.78
N ILE A 300 9.21 -5.61 4.59
CA ILE A 300 8.10 -4.97 5.26
C ILE A 300 8.43 -4.96 6.74
N THR A 301 8.90 -3.83 7.26
CA THR A 301 9.52 -3.78 8.60
C THR A 301 9.10 -2.56 9.41
N GLN A 302 9.00 -2.74 10.73
CA GLN A 302 8.70 -1.67 11.68
C GLN A 302 7.38 -0.92 11.37
N ASN A 303 6.41 -1.61 10.78
CA ASN A 303 5.09 -1.04 10.53
C ASN A 303 4.12 -1.43 11.63
N SER A 304 3.06 -0.63 11.78
CA SER A 304 1.89 -0.93 12.59
C SER A 304 0.69 -1.21 11.69
N PHE A 305 0.06 -2.38 11.85
CA PHE A 305 -1.13 -2.80 11.14
C PHE A 305 -2.24 -3.06 12.14
N GLN A 306 -3.25 -2.20 12.20
CA GLN A 306 -4.28 -2.28 13.23
C GLN A 306 -5.69 -2.18 12.66
N ASN A 307 -6.61 -2.93 13.27
CA ASN A 307 -8.05 -2.80 13.04
C ASN A 307 -8.49 -2.97 11.58
N ALA A 308 -7.82 -3.83 10.82
CA ALA A 308 -8.30 -4.22 9.50
C ALA A 308 -9.60 -5.03 9.63
N ASN A 309 -10.69 -4.55 9.05
CA ASN A 309 -12.02 -5.09 9.31
C ASN A 309 -12.94 -5.12 8.08
N GLY A 310 -12.54 -5.79 7.03
CA GLY A 310 -13.43 -6.08 5.89
C GLY A 310 -14.12 -7.45 6.03
N PRO A 311 -15.13 -7.74 5.21
CA PRO A 311 -15.83 -9.03 5.20
C PRO A 311 -15.00 -10.18 4.64
N ALA A 312 -13.85 -9.88 3.99
CA ALA A 312 -12.87 -10.85 3.50
C ALA A 312 -11.45 -10.30 3.63
N ASP A 313 -10.45 -11.16 3.47
CA ASP A 313 -9.04 -10.88 3.72
C ASP A 313 -8.87 -10.14 5.06
N SER A 314 -8.44 -8.91 5.09
CA SER A 314 -8.36 -8.08 6.29
C SER A 314 -7.33 -8.57 7.32
N ALA A 315 -6.26 -9.19 6.85
CA ALA A 315 -5.06 -9.43 7.65
C ALA A 315 -4.31 -8.11 7.87
N GLY A 316 -3.51 -8.03 8.91
CA GLY A 316 -2.63 -6.87 9.10
C GLY A 316 -1.70 -6.68 7.91
N CYS A 317 -0.91 -7.71 7.63
CA CYS A 317 -0.09 -7.80 6.43
C CYS A 317 -0.18 -9.22 5.87
N HIS A 318 -0.26 -9.42 4.55
CA HIS A 318 -0.19 -10.76 3.98
C HIS A 318 0.63 -10.83 2.69
N ILE A 319 1.13 -12.04 2.42
CA ILE A 319 1.87 -12.37 1.21
C ILE A 319 0.91 -13.15 0.31
N ASP A 320 0.30 -12.46 -0.66
CA ASP A 320 -0.59 -13.08 -1.65
C ASP A 320 0.22 -13.93 -2.63
N PHE A 321 -0.40 -14.64 -3.54
CA PHE A 321 0.29 -15.64 -4.36
C PHE A 321 1.28 -15.07 -5.38
N ASN A 322 2.19 -15.93 -5.87
CA ASN A 322 3.26 -15.63 -6.83
C ASN A 322 4.27 -14.59 -6.32
N CYS A 323 4.60 -14.63 -5.04
CA CYS A 323 5.68 -13.82 -4.48
C CYS A 323 6.91 -14.67 -4.18
N ASN A 324 8.08 -14.04 -4.14
CA ASN A 324 9.29 -14.66 -3.65
C ASN A 324 10.16 -13.66 -2.88
N ASP A 325 10.93 -14.19 -1.93
CA ASP A 325 11.87 -13.38 -1.14
C ASP A 325 11.20 -12.19 -0.43
N ILE A 326 10.04 -12.44 0.19
CA ILE A 326 9.31 -11.43 0.96
C ILE A 326 9.60 -11.63 2.45
N ILE A 327 10.03 -10.58 3.12
CA ILE A 327 10.26 -10.57 4.56
C ILE A 327 9.29 -9.60 5.24
N VAL A 328 8.48 -10.14 6.16
CA VAL A 328 7.63 -9.39 7.08
C VAL A 328 8.24 -9.48 8.47
N GLU A 329 8.86 -8.40 8.95
CA GLU A 329 9.59 -8.44 10.22
C GLU A 329 9.38 -7.22 11.10
N LYS A 330 9.48 -7.43 12.43
CA LYS A 330 9.45 -6.35 13.43
C LYS A 330 8.24 -5.44 13.30
N ASN A 331 7.10 -5.99 12.87
CA ASN A 331 5.86 -5.26 12.76
C ASN A 331 4.96 -5.54 13.97
N LEU A 332 4.10 -4.58 14.29
CA LEU A 332 2.94 -4.79 15.15
C LEU A 332 1.72 -5.12 14.28
N SER A 333 1.05 -6.21 14.58
CA SER A 333 -0.25 -6.59 14.01
C SER A 333 -1.26 -6.69 15.15
N ARG A 334 -2.38 -5.96 15.07
CA ARG A 334 -3.32 -5.91 16.19
C ARG A 334 -4.76 -5.78 15.73
N ASN A 335 -5.64 -6.62 16.30
CA ASN A 335 -7.08 -6.57 16.08
C ASN A 335 -7.48 -6.60 14.60
N ASN A 336 -6.77 -7.36 13.78
CA ASN A 336 -7.08 -7.51 12.38
C ASN A 336 -8.03 -8.70 12.17
N ALA A 337 -9.19 -8.44 11.58
CA ALA A 337 -10.25 -9.42 11.45
C ALA A 337 -9.85 -10.66 10.64
N GLY A 338 -9.02 -10.48 9.63
CA GLY A 338 -8.59 -11.54 8.72
C GLY A 338 -7.50 -12.43 9.28
N GLY A 339 -6.55 -11.86 10.02
CA GLY A 339 -5.48 -12.64 10.63
C GLY A 339 -4.14 -11.95 10.69
N PHE A 340 -3.12 -12.76 10.97
CA PHE A 340 -1.75 -12.30 11.10
C PHE A 340 -0.83 -12.95 10.07
N ILE A 341 -0.48 -14.25 10.24
CA ILE A 341 0.35 -14.96 9.28
C ILE A 341 -0.52 -15.45 8.14
N GLU A 342 -0.24 -14.96 6.95
CA GLU A 342 -0.92 -15.41 5.74
C GLU A 342 0.08 -15.46 4.58
N ILE A 343 0.42 -16.69 4.15
CA ILE A 343 1.27 -16.95 2.98
C ILE A 343 0.46 -17.80 2.01
N LEU A 344 0.14 -17.23 0.85
CA LEU A 344 -0.64 -17.93 -0.17
C LEU A 344 0.25 -18.77 -1.10
N GLY A 345 -0.34 -19.33 -2.13
CA GLY A 345 0.31 -20.33 -2.98
C GLY A 345 1.35 -19.76 -3.95
N ASN A 346 2.18 -20.65 -4.43
CA ASN A 346 3.28 -20.35 -5.35
C ASN A 346 4.24 -19.27 -4.83
N ASN A 347 4.35 -19.16 -3.51
CA ASN A 347 5.30 -18.30 -2.83
C ASN A 347 6.54 -19.08 -2.45
N TYR A 348 7.70 -18.47 -2.60
CA TYR A 348 9.00 -19.06 -2.31
C TYR A 348 9.81 -18.17 -1.40
N ASN A 349 10.53 -18.77 -0.43
CA ASN A 349 11.48 -18.07 0.42
C ASN A 349 10.88 -16.82 1.12
N CYS A 350 9.65 -16.97 1.60
CA CYS A 350 8.96 -15.90 2.31
C CYS A 350 9.08 -16.09 3.82
N SER A 351 9.11 -15.01 4.57
CA SER A 351 9.21 -15.12 6.02
C SER A 351 8.37 -14.12 6.79
N TYR A 352 7.84 -14.58 7.94
CA TYR A 352 7.34 -13.77 9.04
C TYR A 352 8.25 -13.96 10.23
N ARG A 353 8.92 -12.89 10.66
CA ARG A 353 9.88 -13.01 11.76
C ARG A 353 9.89 -11.81 12.67
N TYR A 354 10.04 -12.04 13.96
CA TYR A 354 10.15 -10.98 14.99
C TYR A 354 8.98 -10.02 15.05
N ASN A 355 7.81 -10.44 14.61
CA ASN A 355 6.61 -9.63 14.71
C ASN A 355 5.89 -9.89 16.03
N VAL A 356 5.04 -8.95 16.39
CA VAL A 356 4.08 -9.11 17.47
C VAL A 356 2.67 -9.07 16.88
N SER A 357 1.88 -10.10 17.20
CA SER A 357 0.46 -10.20 16.83
C SER A 357 -0.41 -10.25 18.08
N ILE A 358 -1.44 -9.41 18.11
CA ILE A 358 -2.37 -9.33 19.24
C ILE A 358 -3.81 -9.38 18.73
N ASN A 359 -4.54 -10.42 19.09
CA ASN A 359 -5.96 -10.58 18.76
C ASN A 359 -6.29 -10.56 17.26
N ASP A 360 -5.38 -11.05 16.42
CA ASP A 360 -5.61 -11.15 15.00
C ASP A 360 -6.40 -12.42 14.63
N GLY A 361 -7.27 -12.33 13.63
CA GLY A 361 -8.05 -13.46 13.12
C GLY A 361 -9.39 -13.67 13.81
N TYR A 362 -9.93 -12.66 14.45
CA TYR A 362 -11.15 -12.76 15.25
C TYR A 362 -12.43 -12.96 14.43
N ARG A 363 -12.45 -12.63 13.14
CA ARG A 363 -13.66 -12.67 12.30
C ARG A 363 -14.25 -14.07 12.20
N VAL A 364 -15.57 -14.18 12.43
CA VAL A 364 -16.34 -15.39 12.27
C VAL A 364 -17.15 -15.31 10.98
N LYS A 365 -17.03 -16.32 10.12
CA LYS A 365 -17.76 -16.39 8.87
C LYS A 365 -19.27 -16.49 9.12
N GLY A 366 -20.03 -15.67 8.43
CA GLY A 366 -21.48 -15.60 8.56
C GLY A 366 -21.96 -14.50 9.51
N GLU A 367 -21.09 -14.01 10.38
CA GLU A 367 -21.38 -12.87 11.26
C GLU A 367 -21.04 -11.55 10.54
N ASP A 368 -21.73 -10.47 10.83
CA ASP A 368 -21.51 -9.12 10.28
C ASP A 368 -21.27 -9.06 8.77
N ASN A 369 -21.94 -9.92 8.01
CA ASN A 369 -21.78 -10.11 6.57
C ASN A 369 -20.39 -10.65 6.14
N ALA A 370 -19.59 -11.19 7.05
CA ALA A 370 -18.34 -11.84 6.72
C ALA A 370 -18.60 -13.09 5.86
N PHE A 371 -17.90 -13.19 4.74
CA PHE A 371 -17.98 -14.39 3.88
C PHE A 371 -16.67 -15.20 3.89
N GLN A 372 -15.70 -14.76 4.66
CA GLN A 372 -14.44 -15.45 4.90
C GLN A 372 -14.16 -15.52 6.40
N GLU A 373 -13.64 -16.66 6.85
CA GLU A 373 -13.17 -16.85 8.22
C GLU A 373 -11.89 -16.05 8.46
N GLY A 374 -11.74 -15.45 9.64
CA GLY A 374 -10.46 -14.92 10.10
C GLY A 374 -9.55 -16.06 10.54
N LYS A 375 -8.23 -15.96 10.29
CA LYS A 375 -7.28 -17.00 10.65
C LYS A 375 -6.02 -16.39 11.26
N THR A 376 -5.73 -16.77 12.48
CA THR A 376 -4.51 -16.33 13.17
C THR A 376 -3.26 -16.79 12.42
N PHE A 377 -3.31 -18.00 11.84
CA PHE A 377 -2.23 -18.62 11.09
C PHE A 377 -2.78 -19.30 9.85
N TRP A 378 -2.28 -18.92 8.67
CA TRP A 378 -2.76 -19.49 7.42
C TRP A 378 -1.65 -19.68 6.38
N LEU A 379 -1.43 -20.96 6.00
CA LEU A 379 -0.66 -21.35 4.84
C LEU A 379 -1.64 -21.88 3.78
N SER A 380 -1.69 -21.29 2.62
CA SER A 380 -2.66 -21.63 1.58
C SER A 380 -1.99 -21.93 0.25
N GLY A 381 -2.37 -23.03 -0.38
CA GLY A 381 -1.94 -23.35 -1.75
C GLY A 381 -2.67 -22.55 -2.84
N TYR A 382 -3.49 -21.57 -2.48
CA TYR A 382 -4.28 -20.80 -3.45
C TYR A 382 -3.41 -19.96 -4.40
N ILE A 383 -3.57 -20.16 -5.71
CA ILE A 383 -2.84 -19.47 -6.78
C ILE A 383 -3.77 -18.82 -7.82
N GLY A 384 -5.02 -18.59 -7.43
CA GLY A 384 -6.03 -18.02 -8.31
C GLY A 384 -7.21 -18.96 -8.56
N ARG A 385 -8.34 -18.39 -8.93
CA ARG A 385 -9.59 -19.12 -9.13
C ARG A 385 -9.46 -20.18 -10.24
N GLY A 386 -9.84 -21.41 -9.94
CA GLY A 386 -9.86 -22.53 -10.91
C GLY A 386 -8.49 -23.13 -11.22
N ARG A 387 -7.46 -22.75 -10.47
CA ARG A 387 -6.12 -23.36 -10.56
C ARG A 387 -5.90 -24.36 -9.45
N GLU A 388 -5.10 -25.38 -9.70
CA GLU A 388 -4.70 -26.34 -8.69
C GLU A 388 -3.86 -25.66 -7.62
N ARG A 389 -4.06 -26.07 -6.36
CA ARG A 389 -3.32 -25.53 -5.23
C ARG A 389 -1.86 -25.91 -5.29
N ASN A 390 -0.97 -24.99 -4.94
CA ASN A 390 0.46 -25.19 -5.04
C ASN A 390 1.22 -24.31 -4.03
N GLY A 391 2.04 -24.91 -3.15
CA GLY A 391 2.82 -24.18 -2.15
C GLY A 391 2.00 -23.76 -0.91
N PRO A 392 2.50 -22.79 -0.10
CA PRO A 392 3.81 -22.11 -0.25
C PRO A 392 5.01 -23.05 -0.08
N PHE A 393 6.19 -22.58 -0.52
CA PHE A 393 7.43 -23.35 -0.51
C PHE A 393 8.53 -22.65 0.29
N ASN A 394 9.39 -23.44 0.95
CA ASN A 394 10.63 -22.98 1.59
C ASN A 394 10.45 -21.65 2.34
N SER A 395 9.45 -21.61 3.20
CA SER A 395 9.08 -20.39 3.91
C SER A 395 9.32 -20.52 5.41
N TYR A 396 9.58 -19.41 6.09
CA TYR A 396 10.11 -19.40 7.44
C TYR A 396 9.30 -18.49 8.35
N ILE A 397 8.76 -19.04 9.43
CA ILE A 397 7.94 -18.33 10.39
C ILE A 397 8.60 -18.50 11.76
N TYR A 398 9.29 -17.46 12.24
CA TYR A 398 10.09 -17.60 13.45
C TYR A 398 10.25 -16.34 14.29
N GLY A 399 10.44 -16.53 15.58
CA GLY A 399 10.66 -15.45 16.54
C GLY A 399 9.46 -14.51 16.66
N ASN A 400 8.27 -14.93 16.30
CA ASN A 400 7.07 -14.13 16.44
C ASN A 400 6.41 -14.37 17.81
N TYR A 401 5.74 -13.33 18.31
CA TYR A 401 4.91 -13.37 19.49
C TYR A 401 3.46 -13.25 19.07
N ILE A 402 2.65 -14.26 19.36
CA ILE A 402 1.27 -14.34 18.88
C ILE A 402 0.36 -14.56 20.09
N TYR A 403 -0.38 -13.52 20.46
CA TYR A 403 -1.35 -13.54 21.53
C TYR A 403 -2.77 -13.49 20.99
N VAL A 404 -3.64 -14.36 21.48
CA VAL A 404 -5.08 -14.37 21.21
C VAL A 404 -5.83 -14.54 22.53
N GLY A 405 -6.59 -13.52 22.91
CA GLY A 405 -7.33 -13.47 24.17
C GLY A 405 -8.57 -14.36 24.18
N SER A 406 -9.17 -14.51 25.36
CA SER A 406 -10.27 -15.44 25.65
C SER A 406 -11.56 -15.19 24.87
N GLU A 407 -11.75 -13.99 24.35
CA GLU A 407 -12.96 -13.66 23.55
C GLU A 407 -12.87 -14.15 22.10
N ILE A 408 -11.71 -14.68 21.69
CA ILE A 408 -11.44 -15.07 20.32
C ILE A 408 -11.07 -16.56 20.27
N THR A 409 -11.64 -17.29 19.33
CA THR A 409 -11.17 -18.64 19.00
C THR A 409 -10.08 -18.52 17.93
N PRO A 410 -8.81 -18.86 18.27
CA PRO A 410 -7.73 -18.85 17.29
C PRO A 410 -8.03 -19.86 16.17
N LYS A 411 -7.75 -19.49 14.93
CA LYS A 411 -7.98 -20.38 13.79
C LYS A 411 -6.69 -20.58 13.02
N ILE A 412 -6.41 -21.84 12.72
CA ILE A 412 -5.18 -22.28 12.07
C ILE A 412 -5.55 -23.08 10.84
N ALA A 413 -5.03 -22.67 9.70
CA ALA A 413 -5.23 -23.39 8.44
C ALA A 413 -3.88 -23.62 7.75
N VAL A 414 -3.61 -24.89 7.43
CA VAL A 414 -2.39 -25.28 6.73
C VAL A 414 -2.76 -26.17 5.55
N ASP A 415 -2.47 -25.70 4.35
CA ASP A 415 -2.72 -26.46 3.12
C ASP A 415 -1.71 -27.59 2.97
N LYS A 416 -2.18 -28.79 2.60
CA LYS A 416 -1.35 -29.99 2.36
C LYS A 416 -0.30 -29.80 1.26
N ASN A 417 -0.45 -28.79 0.41
CA ASN A 417 0.51 -28.48 -0.64
C ASN A 417 1.68 -27.60 -0.16
N SER A 418 1.64 -27.16 1.10
CA SER A 418 2.76 -26.45 1.72
C SER A 418 3.97 -27.37 1.85
N LYS A 419 5.16 -26.94 1.40
CA LYS A 419 6.37 -27.76 1.40
C LYS A 419 7.60 -26.97 1.85
N GLY A 420 8.38 -27.55 2.76
CA GLY A 420 9.59 -26.94 3.28
C GLY A 420 9.30 -25.69 4.11
N VAL A 421 8.18 -25.66 4.84
CA VAL A 421 7.84 -24.54 5.71
C VAL A 421 8.27 -24.84 7.13
N PHE A 422 9.05 -23.93 7.71
CA PHE A 422 9.53 -24.02 9.08
C PHE A 422 8.84 -23.00 9.95
N VAL A 423 8.17 -23.48 11.00
CA VAL A 423 7.53 -22.70 12.04
C VAL A 423 8.31 -22.94 13.32
N ALA A 424 9.21 -22.02 13.69
CA ALA A 424 10.18 -22.31 14.74
C ALA A 424 10.41 -21.12 15.68
N ASN A 425 10.71 -21.41 16.93
CA ASN A 425 11.03 -20.39 17.94
C ASN A 425 9.97 -19.29 18.06
N ASN A 426 8.71 -19.59 17.79
CA ASN A 426 7.61 -18.67 18.02
C ASN A 426 7.04 -18.89 19.41
N ILE A 427 6.36 -17.90 19.90
CA ILE A 427 5.58 -17.99 21.12
C ILE A 427 4.12 -17.82 20.75
N PHE A 428 3.32 -18.87 21.00
CA PHE A 428 1.89 -18.88 20.80
C PHE A 428 1.19 -18.85 22.15
N TYR A 429 0.53 -17.73 22.45
CA TYR A 429 -0.31 -17.62 23.62
C TYR A 429 -1.78 -17.53 23.23
N PHE A 430 -2.46 -18.66 23.31
CA PHE A 430 -3.90 -18.73 23.06
C PHE A 430 -4.63 -18.96 24.38
N GLU A 431 -5.57 -18.11 24.70
CA GLU A 431 -6.39 -18.30 25.91
C GLU A 431 -7.53 -19.30 25.69
N ASN A 432 -7.88 -19.61 24.44
CA ASN A 432 -8.81 -20.65 24.07
C ASN A 432 -8.16 -21.69 23.16
N ASP A 433 -8.77 -22.87 23.10
CA ASP A 433 -8.37 -23.95 22.20
C ASP A 433 -8.50 -23.48 20.75
N PRO A 434 -7.46 -23.60 19.93
CA PRO A 434 -7.52 -23.23 18.54
C PRO A 434 -8.35 -24.21 17.72
N LEU A 435 -9.07 -23.67 16.75
CA LEU A 435 -9.80 -24.46 15.77
C LEU A 435 -8.93 -24.69 14.52
N MET A 436 -8.70 -25.95 14.20
CA MET A 436 -8.09 -26.31 12.92
C MET A 436 -9.09 -26.15 11.80
N VAL A 437 -8.76 -25.30 10.84
CA VAL A 437 -9.51 -25.12 9.60
C VAL A 437 -8.72 -25.72 8.47
N LEU A 438 -9.19 -26.80 7.91
CA LEU A 438 -8.52 -27.52 6.83
C LEU A 438 -9.04 -27.07 5.46
N GLY A 439 -8.13 -26.94 4.50
CA GLY A 439 -8.46 -26.80 3.09
C GLY A 439 -8.64 -25.37 2.61
N ASP A 440 -9.70 -25.18 1.85
CA ASP A 440 -9.92 -23.97 1.08
C ASP A 440 -10.17 -22.72 1.96
N GLN A 441 -9.84 -21.58 1.41
CA GLN A 441 -10.16 -20.25 1.94
C GLN A 441 -11.66 -20.13 2.37
N TYR A 442 -12.54 -20.86 1.74
CA TYR A 442 -14.00 -20.77 1.91
C TYR A 442 -14.66 -22.04 2.48
N LYS A 443 -13.96 -23.16 2.43
CA LYS A 443 -14.50 -24.45 2.88
C LYS A 443 -13.42 -25.26 3.54
N PRO A 444 -13.55 -25.59 4.83
CA PRO A 444 -12.74 -26.64 5.44
C PRO A 444 -12.98 -27.96 4.70
N ASP A 445 -11.93 -28.73 4.48
CA ASP A 445 -12.10 -30.09 3.96
C ASP A 445 -12.83 -30.94 5.03
N PRO A 446 -13.98 -31.53 4.74
CA PRO A 446 -14.70 -32.29 5.74
C PRO A 446 -13.97 -33.59 6.04
N GLY A 447 -13.54 -33.75 7.28
CA GLY A 447 -13.20 -35.05 7.87
C GLY A 447 -11.88 -35.68 7.48
N GLY A 448 -10.95 -34.96 6.87
CA GLY A 448 -9.63 -35.47 6.55
C GLY A 448 -8.67 -35.36 7.74
N LYS A 449 -7.94 -36.43 8.07
CA LYS A 449 -6.69 -36.29 8.82
C LYS A 449 -5.74 -35.46 7.96
N LEU A 450 -5.17 -34.44 8.53
CA LEU A 450 -4.20 -33.61 7.85
C LEU A 450 -2.85 -34.31 7.83
N GLU A 451 -2.55 -34.99 6.74
CA GLU A 451 -1.19 -35.45 6.48
C GLU A 451 -0.39 -34.27 5.91
N ILE A 452 0.26 -33.52 6.80
CA ILE A 452 1.19 -32.47 6.43
C ILE A 452 2.59 -33.02 6.57
N GLU A 453 3.16 -33.44 5.45
CA GLU A 453 4.47 -34.09 5.44
C GLU A 453 5.65 -33.09 5.53
N ASN A 454 5.47 -31.83 5.17
CA ASN A 454 6.58 -30.90 4.93
C ASN A 454 6.40 -29.52 5.57
N VAL A 455 5.65 -29.43 6.66
CA VAL A 455 5.59 -28.27 7.54
C VAL A 455 6.09 -28.65 8.92
N PHE A 456 7.15 -28.03 9.36
CA PHE A 456 7.89 -28.42 10.55
C PHE A 456 7.69 -27.39 11.66
N PHE A 457 7.10 -27.82 12.77
CA PHE A 457 6.98 -27.01 13.99
C PHE A 457 8.08 -27.44 14.95
N LYS A 458 9.02 -26.52 15.26
CA LYS A 458 10.17 -26.81 16.13
C LYS A 458 10.44 -25.69 17.11
N ASN A 459 10.73 -26.07 18.35
CA ASN A 459 11.12 -25.13 19.41
C ASN A 459 10.13 -23.97 19.62
N ASN A 460 8.88 -24.15 19.30
CA ASN A 460 7.87 -23.16 19.62
C ASN A 460 7.45 -23.33 21.08
N LEU A 461 7.12 -22.21 21.73
CA LEU A 461 6.50 -22.21 23.03
C LEU A 461 4.99 -22.06 22.86
N PHE A 462 4.24 -23.04 23.29
CA PHE A 462 2.79 -23.02 23.35
C PHE A 462 2.36 -22.83 24.80
N LEU A 463 1.64 -21.77 25.05
CA LEU A 463 1.12 -21.50 26.40
C LEU A 463 -0.26 -22.07 26.57
N LYS A 464 -0.51 -22.58 27.78
CA LYS A 464 -1.74 -23.26 28.16
C LYS A 464 -2.07 -24.53 27.38
N ASP A 465 -1.10 -25.08 26.67
CA ASP A 465 -1.27 -26.37 25.99
C ASP A 465 -2.47 -26.45 25.02
N HIS A 466 -2.85 -25.32 24.47
CA HIS A 466 -4.03 -25.18 23.61
C HIS A 466 -3.75 -25.48 22.13
N TRP A 467 -2.50 -25.68 21.73
CA TRP A 467 -2.22 -26.04 20.35
C TRP A 467 -2.71 -27.44 20.03
N PRO A 468 -3.35 -27.68 18.88
CA PRO A 468 -3.88 -29.00 18.51
C PRO A 468 -2.74 -30.00 18.31
N LYS A 469 -2.53 -30.86 19.31
CA LYS A 469 -1.45 -31.86 19.35
C LYS A 469 -1.57 -32.96 18.29
N ASP A 470 -2.80 -33.25 17.89
CA ASP A 470 -3.09 -34.46 17.12
C ASP A 470 -2.83 -34.37 15.62
N VAL A 471 -2.47 -33.19 15.09
CA VAL A 471 -2.58 -32.93 13.66
C VAL A 471 -1.29 -32.42 13.01
N LEU A 472 -0.45 -31.65 13.69
CA LEU A 472 0.62 -30.89 13.03
C LEU A 472 1.97 -30.99 13.71
N ILE A 473 2.06 -31.49 14.94
CA ILE A 473 3.21 -31.23 15.79
C ILE A 473 3.73 -32.52 16.36
N GLN A 474 5.02 -32.75 16.19
CA GLN A 474 5.73 -33.75 16.97
C GLN A 474 5.92 -33.17 18.37
N PRO A 475 5.31 -33.74 19.41
CA PRO A 475 5.28 -33.15 20.76
C PRO A 475 6.66 -32.87 21.34
N ASP A 476 7.63 -33.71 21.01
CA ASP A 476 8.98 -33.69 21.57
C ASP A 476 9.85 -32.52 21.05
N ASP A 477 9.41 -31.85 19.99
CA ASP A 477 10.16 -30.76 19.37
C ASP A 477 9.71 -29.34 19.82
N ASN A 478 8.74 -29.24 20.74
CA ASN A 478 8.17 -27.95 21.17
C ASN A 478 8.04 -27.88 22.70
N PHE A 479 7.85 -26.67 23.20
CA PHE A 479 7.75 -26.39 24.64
C PHE A 479 6.34 -25.91 25.01
N TYR A 480 5.89 -26.31 26.19
CA TYR A 480 4.58 -25.98 26.75
C TYR A 480 4.76 -25.40 28.16
N SER A 481 4.34 -24.17 28.41
CA SER A 481 4.49 -23.54 29.73
C SER A 481 3.50 -22.41 29.97
N ASP A 482 2.91 -22.39 31.17
CA ASP A 482 1.89 -21.42 31.59
C ASP A 482 2.44 -20.09 32.10
N ALA A 483 3.64 -20.09 32.65
CA ALA A 483 4.04 -19.02 33.57
C ALA A 483 4.87 -17.89 32.93
N PHE A 484 5.64 -18.20 31.92
CA PHE A 484 6.68 -17.28 31.45
C PHE A 484 6.15 -16.12 30.62
N TYR A 485 5.08 -16.33 29.92
CA TYR A 485 4.69 -15.48 28.81
C TYR A 485 3.81 -14.29 29.17
N LYS A 486 2.91 -14.48 30.13
CA LYS A 486 2.09 -13.38 30.63
C LYS A 486 2.97 -12.30 31.23
N SER A 487 3.98 -12.72 32.00
CA SER A 487 4.99 -11.81 32.55
C SER A 487 5.77 -11.05 31.46
N PHE A 488 6.05 -11.66 30.32
CA PHE A 488 6.74 -11.00 29.21
C PHE A 488 5.85 -9.94 28.53
N LEU A 489 4.61 -10.28 28.22
CA LEU A 489 3.67 -9.33 27.59
C LEU A 489 3.32 -8.18 28.53
N ASP A 490 3.12 -8.46 29.81
CA ASP A 490 2.87 -7.45 30.84
C ASP A 490 4.08 -6.51 30.99
N ASN A 491 5.30 -7.07 31.04
CA ASN A 491 6.54 -6.30 31.17
C ASN A 491 6.91 -5.52 29.89
N ALA A 492 6.50 -6.00 28.74
CA ALA A 492 6.72 -5.31 27.46
C ALA A 492 5.66 -4.22 27.18
N GLY A 493 4.63 -4.09 28.04
CA GLY A 493 3.53 -3.13 27.84
C GLY A 493 2.72 -3.39 26.57
N LEU A 494 2.79 -4.59 26.01
CA LEU A 494 2.17 -4.93 24.73
C LEU A 494 0.66 -5.17 24.85
N LEU A 495 0.15 -5.37 26.06
CA LEU A 495 -1.27 -5.54 26.36
C LEU A 495 -1.99 -4.21 26.61
N GLU A 496 -1.27 -3.12 26.82
CA GLU A 496 -1.87 -1.80 27.04
C GLU A 496 -2.21 -1.10 25.72
N GLU A 497 -3.37 -0.46 25.68
CA GLU A 497 -3.99 0.09 24.46
C GLU A 497 -3.17 1.15 23.70
N ASN A 498 -2.11 1.71 24.28
CA ASN A 498 -1.41 2.88 23.74
C ASN A 498 0.10 2.71 23.53
N ASN A 499 0.67 1.54 23.73
CA ASN A 499 2.10 1.34 23.50
C ASN A 499 2.40 0.89 22.07
N ILE A 500 2.57 1.86 21.22
CA ILE A 500 3.34 1.73 19.98
C ILE A 500 4.75 1.25 20.35
N PHE A 501 5.31 0.31 19.61
CA PHE A 501 6.65 -0.23 19.84
C PHE A 501 7.61 0.81 20.41
N PRO A 502 8.17 0.57 21.60
CA PRO A 502 9.25 1.41 22.05
C PRO A 502 10.38 1.26 21.02
N THR A 503 10.73 2.33 20.38
CA THR A 503 11.75 2.38 19.33
C THR A 503 13.14 1.92 19.77
N ASN A 504 13.33 1.56 21.04
CA ASN A 504 14.61 1.25 21.68
C ASN A 504 14.67 -0.08 22.42
N HIS A 505 13.71 -0.98 22.30
CA HIS A 505 13.84 -2.29 22.93
C HIS A 505 14.47 -3.30 22.00
N THR A 506 15.69 -3.69 22.34
CA THR A 506 16.28 -4.96 21.92
C THR A 506 15.48 -6.08 22.59
N TYR A 507 14.60 -6.74 21.86
CA TYR A 507 13.93 -7.93 22.36
C TYR A 507 14.97 -9.02 22.56
N THR A 508 15.23 -9.38 23.82
CA THR A 508 16.00 -10.58 24.14
C THR A 508 15.07 -11.79 24.03
N TYR A 509 15.22 -12.53 22.95
CA TYR A 509 14.48 -13.78 22.77
C TYR A 509 14.92 -14.84 23.79
N PRO A 510 13.97 -15.60 24.36
CA PRO A 510 14.31 -16.63 25.35
C PRO A 510 15.10 -17.83 24.78
N TYR A 511 15.28 -17.91 23.46
CA TYR A 511 15.95 -19.04 22.78
C TYR A 511 17.05 -18.62 21.82
N PRO A 512 18.12 -17.97 22.25
CA PRO A 512 19.13 -17.41 21.36
C PRO A 512 19.88 -18.47 20.52
N LYS A 513 20.04 -19.68 21.03
CA LYS A 513 20.84 -20.73 20.38
C LYS A 513 20.19 -21.24 19.09
N TYR A 514 18.93 -21.66 19.14
CA TYR A 514 18.21 -22.18 17.96
C TYR A 514 17.92 -21.10 16.94
N PHE A 515 17.75 -19.90 17.43
CA PHE A 515 17.53 -18.73 16.64
C PHE A 515 18.72 -18.39 15.74
N GLU A 516 19.93 -18.47 16.27
CA GLU A 516 21.16 -18.23 15.47
C GLU A 516 21.38 -19.34 14.44
N GLU A 517 21.03 -20.59 14.73
CA GLU A 517 21.07 -21.69 13.76
C GLU A 517 20.10 -21.46 12.59
N ILE A 518 18.85 -21.13 12.84
CA ILE A 518 17.87 -20.80 11.81
C ILE A 518 18.30 -19.56 11.00
N LYS A 519 18.81 -18.54 11.65
CA LYS A 519 19.35 -17.34 11.01
C LYS A 519 20.53 -17.67 10.11
N ILE A 520 21.42 -18.56 10.53
CA ILE A 520 22.57 -18.98 9.75
C ILE A 520 22.13 -19.76 8.52
N ASP A 521 21.20 -20.68 8.63
CA ASP A 521 20.66 -21.43 7.49
C ASP A 521 19.91 -20.52 6.52
N TYR A 522 19.17 -19.57 7.04
CA TYR A 522 18.47 -18.55 6.25
C TYR A 522 19.45 -17.60 5.54
N ILE A 523 20.54 -17.19 6.20
CA ILE A 523 21.59 -16.34 5.63
C ILE A 523 22.48 -17.13 4.66
N ASN A 524 22.69 -18.42 4.90
CA ASN A 524 23.51 -19.30 4.06
C ASN A 524 22.76 -19.87 2.86
N GLY A 525 21.41 -19.91 2.89
CA GLY A 525 20.62 -20.03 1.69
C GLY A 525 20.81 -18.80 0.79
N ASP A 526 20.54 -18.87 -0.48
CA ASP A 526 20.75 -17.82 -1.51
C ASP A 526 20.26 -16.40 -1.21
N SER A 527 19.80 -16.14 -0.02
CA SER A 527 19.36 -14.83 0.51
C SER A 527 20.49 -13.79 0.65
N LYS A 528 21.77 -14.18 0.45
CA LYS A 528 22.92 -13.25 0.57
C LYS A 528 22.88 -12.03 -0.35
N GLY A 529 22.05 -12.06 -1.36
CA GLY A 529 21.86 -10.94 -2.28
C GLY A 529 20.71 -10.01 -1.95
N LEU A 530 19.80 -10.43 -1.08
CA LEU A 530 18.50 -9.82 -0.83
C LEU A 530 18.54 -8.37 -0.33
N TRP A 531 19.60 -7.99 0.36
CA TRP A 531 19.63 -6.75 1.11
C TRP A 531 20.78 -5.81 0.74
N LYS A 532 21.52 -6.09 -0.33
CA LYS A 532 22.65 -5.25 -0.75
C LYS A 532 22.29 -3.86 -1.26
N GLY A 533 21.02 -3.55 -1.34
CA GLY A 533 20.52 -2.25 -1.84
C GLY A 533 19.69 -1.44 -0.84
N PHE A 534 19.55 -1.88 0.42
CA PHE A 534 18.77 -1.19 1.44
C PHE A 534 19.62 -0.62 2.56
#